data_b34d8b6891b472f102bd89c6ae7115b6
#
_entry.id   b34d8b6891b472f102bd89c6ae7115b6
#
_cell.length_a   1.000
_cell.length_b   1.000
_cell.length_c   1.000
_cell.angle_alpha   90.00
_cell.angle_beta   90.00
_cell.angle_gamma   90.00
#
_symmetry.space_group_name_H-M   'P 1'
#
loop_
_entity.id
_entity.type
_entity.pdbx_description
1 polymer ?
#
loop_
_entity_poly.entity_id
_entity_poly.type
_entity_poly.pdbx_seq_one_letter_code
_entity_poly.pdbx_strand_id
1 'polypeptide(L)'
;MSEPLPSIPYDHFAKVDLRIATVLSAEPHPNADKLLKLKLDDGTPEGRQVCAGIKQWYDPSALVGRQVVIVANLEPRQLRGEISQGMILAASDLRGAPAPDGPADGAAKPGPDARDVILLTVDRAVKPGSKVS
;
A
#
# COMPACT_ATOMS: atom_id res chain seq x y z
N MET A 1 13.02 -4.84 14.93
CA MET A 1 12.17 -3.67 15.00
C MET A 1 12.98 -2.42 14.85
N SER A 2 12.51 -1.52 14.05
CA SER A 2 13.26 -0.32 13.78
C SER A 2 13.17 0.64 14.96
N GLU A 3 14.13 1.55 15.01
CA GLU A 3 14.11 2.58 16.03
C GLU A 3 12.98 3.56 15.80
N PRO A 4 12.46 4.16 16.84
CA PRO A 4 11.41 5.15 16.66
C PRO A 4 11.95 6.34 15.87
N LEU A 5 11.09 6.88 15.06
CA LEU A 5 11.41 8.09 14.32
C LEU A 5 11.32 9.29 15.26
N PRO A 6 12.02 10.37 14.94
CA PRO A 6 11.90 11.59 15.74
C PRO A 6 10.46 12.08 15.76
N SER A 7 10.09 12.72 16.86
CA SER A 7 8.78 13.34 16.96
C SER A 7 8.64 14.47 15.96
N ILE A 8 7.45 14.67 15.46
CA ILE A 8 7.16 15.77 14.55
C ILE A 8 6.00 16.60 15.12
N PRO A 9 5.97 17.89 14.82
CA PRO A 9 4.82 18.72 15.19
C PRO A 9 3.57 18.25 14.46
N TYR A 10 2.42 18.44 15.08
CA TYR A 10 1.17 18.09 14.44
C TYR A 10 1.02 18.75 13.05
N ASP A 11 1.57 19.94 12.90
CA ASP A 11 1.49 20.66 11.61
C ASP A 11 2.06 19.84 10.46
N HIS A 12 3.09 19.05 10.70
CA HIS A 12 3.65 18.21 9.66
C HIS A 12 2.68 17.10 9.26
N PHE A 13 2.07 16.47 10.27
CA PHE A 13 1.09 15.42 9.98
C PHE A 13 -0.14 15.99 9.30
N ALA A 14 -0.55 17.19 9.69
CA ALA A 14 -1.75 17.81 9.12
C ALA A 14 -1.63 18.07 7.62
N LYS A 15 -0.42 18.06 7.09
CA LYS A 15 -0.19 18.24 5.66
C LYS A 15 -0.36 16.95 4.87
N VAL A 16 -0.47 15.81 5.54
CA VAL A 16 -0.65 14.52 4.88
C VAL A 16 -2.13 14.26 4.74
N ASP A 17 -2.59 14.08 3.50
CA ASP A 17 -4.01 13.86 3.22
C ASP A 17 -4.26 12.35 3.12
N LEU A 18 -4.78 11.78 4.20
CA LEU A 18 -5.12 10.37 4.23
C LEU A 18 -6.59 10.20 3.92
N ARG A 19 -6.89 9.29 3.00
CA ARG A 19 -8.26 9.04 2.54
C ARG A 19 -8.52 7.56 2.46
N ILE A 20 -9.81 7.21 2.52
CA ILE A 20 -10.24 5.84 2.26
C ILE A 20 -10.68 5.76 0.80
N ALA A 21 -10.24 4.72 0.12
CA ALA A 21 -10.63 4.49 -1.27
C ALA A 21 -11.07 3.05 -1.43
N THR A 22 -11.99 2.83 -2.35
CA THR A 22 -12.48 1.49 -2.66
C THR A 22 -11.81 1.01 -3.94
N VAL A 23 -11.31 -0.21 -3.93
CA VAL A 23 -10.65 -0.79 -5.10
C VAL A 23 -11.71 -1.16 -6.13
N LEU A 24 -11.63 -0.51 -7.29
CA LEU A 24 -12.55 -0.79 -8.40
C LEU A 24 -12.01 -1.91 -9.28
N SER A 25 -10.72 -1.91 -9.53
CA SER A 25 -10.08 -2.97 -10.30
C SER A 25 -8.62 -3.07 -9.90
N ALA A 26 -8.06 -4.24 -10.12
CA ALA A 26 -6.65 -4.49 -9.84
C ALA A 26 -6.13 -5.45 -10.87
N GLU A 27 -4.91 -5.20 -11.35
CA GLU A 27 -4.28 -6.06 -12.33
C GLU A 27 -2.78 -6.01 -12.16
N PRO A 28 -2.06 -7.03 -12.63
CA PRO A 28 -0.61 -6.97 -12.60
C PRO A 28 -0.11 -5.81 -13.47
N HIS A 29 0.94 -5.17 -12.99
CA HIS A 29 1.57 -4.10 -13.76
C HIS A 29 2.24 -4.73 -14.99
N PRO A 30 2.02 -4.19 -16.19
CA PRO A 30 2.53 -4.83 -17.40
C PRO A 30 4.05 -4.88 -17.51
N ASN A 31 4.75 -3.99 -16.82
CA ASN A 31 6.20 -3.87 -16.96
C ASN A 31 6.95 -4.04 -15.65
N ALA A 32 6.30 -4.50 -14.59
CA ALA A 32 6.96 -4.64 -13.30
C ALA A 32 6.37 -5.82 -12.54
N ASP A 33 7.21 -6.81 -12.28
CA ASP A 33 6.76 -8.09 -11.75
C ASP A 33 6.20 -8.02 -10.34
N LYS A 34 6.59 -7.02 -9.57
CA LYS A 34 6.19 -6.94 -8.16
C LYS A 34 5.07 -5.95 -7.90
N LEU A 35 4.60 -5.29 -8.93
CA LEU A 35 3.60 -4.24 -8.77
C LEU A 35 2.23 -4.70 -9.24
N LEU A 36 1.21 -4.24 -8.52
CA LEU A 36 -0.16 -4.28 -8.98
C LEU A 36 -0.59 -2.86 -9.33
N LYS A 37 -1.37 -2.75 -10.40
CA LYS A 37 -1.95 -1.49 -10.83
C LYS A 37 -3.41 -1.49 -10.39
N LEU A 38 -3.78 -0.53 -9.57
CA LEU A 38 -5.12 -0.48 -9.00
C LEU A 38 -5.84 0.79 -9.41
N LYS A 39 -7.11 0.62 -9.75
CA LYS A 39 -8.00 1.75 -9.95
C LYS A 39 -8.86 1.89 -8.72
N LEU A 40 -8.90 3.10 -8.18
CA LEU A 40 -9.53 3.36 -6.90
C LEU A 40 -10.64 4.39 -7.05
N ASP A 41 -11.73 4.15 -6.33
CA ASP A 41 -12.78 5.15 -6.13
C ASP A 41 -12.39 5.93 -4.89
N ASP A 42 -11.92 7.15 -5.09
CA ASP A 42 -11.48 8.01 -4.00
C ASP A 42 -12.48 9.13 -3.73
N GLY A 43 -13.70 8.97 -4.22
CA GLY A 43 -14.73 9.98 -4.05
C GLY A 43 -14.75 11.03 -5.13
N THR A 44 -13.79 11.03 -6.05
CA THR A 44 -13.80 11.96 -7.17
C THR A 44 -14.35 11.29 -8.41
N PRO A 45 -14.89 12.08 -9.35
CA PRO A 45 -15.46 11.48 -10.57
C PRO A 45 -14.45 10.70 -11.41
N GLU A 46 -13.20 11.16 -11.48
CA GLU A 46 -12.20 10.48 -12.32
C GLU A 46 -11.53 9.33 -11.61
N GLY A 47 -11.67 9.24 -10.29
CA GLY A 47 -10.99 8.21 -9.53
C GLY A 47 -9.50 8.42 -9.50
N ARG A 48 -8.78 7.34 -9.19
CA ARG A 48 -7.34 7.44 -8.97
C ARG A 48 -6.68 6.13 -9.35
N GLN A 49 -5.48 6.21 -9.89
CA GLN A 49 -4.68 5.01 -10.17
C GLN A 49 -3.48 5.00 -9.23
N VAL A 50 -3.22 3.84 -8.63
CA VAL A 50 -2.08 3.67 -7.75
C VAL A 50 -1.39 2.36 -8.11
N CYS A 51 -0.07 2.38 -8.14
CA CYS A 51 0.73 1.17 -8.30
C CYS A 51 1.32 0.83 -6.94
N ALA A 52 1.18 -0.41 -6.53
CA ALA A 52 1.62 -0.84 -5.21
C ALA A 52 2.41 -2.14 -5.31
N GLY A 53 3.49 -2.24 -4.55
CA GLY A 53 4.37 -3.40 -4.57
C GLY A 53 3.84 -4.53 -3.70
N ILE A 54 2.64 -4.98 -3.97
CA ILE A 54 1.98 -5.98 -3.13
C ILE A 54 1.61 -7.25 -3.88
N LYS A 55 2.08 -7.40 -5.11
CA LYS A 55 1.68 -8.55 -5.93
C LYS A 55 2.07 -9.88 -5.30
N GLN A 56 3.16 -9.89 -4.54
CA GLN A 56 3.61 -11.12 -3.88
C GLN A 56 2.62 -11.60 -2.83
N TRP A 57 1.83 -10.71 -2.25
CA TRP A 57 0.96 -11.04 -1.12
C TRP A 57 -0.52 -11.02 -1.43
N TYR A 58 -0.92 -10.44 -2.55
CA TYR A 58 -2.35 -10.27 -2.86
C TYR A 58 -2.65 -10.68 -4.29
N ASP A 59 -3.69 -11.49 -4.42
CA ASP A 59 -4.27 -11.79 -5.72
C ASP A 59 -5.09 -10.56 -6.15
N PRO A 60 -4.87 -10.05 -7.34
CA PRO A 60 -5.64 -8.88 -7.79
C PRO A 60 -7.14 -9.05 -7.65
N SER A 61 -7.67 -10.22 -7.98
CA SER A 61 -9.12 -10.42 -7.93
C SER A 61 -9.66 -10.35 -6.50
N ALA A 62 -8.83 -10.63 -5.51
CA ALA A 62 -9.27 -10.58 -4.11
C ALA A 62 -9.34 -9.16 -3.57
N LEU A 63 -8.77 -8.20 -4.27
CA LEU A 63 -8.73 -6.82 -3.81
C LEU A 63 -9.95 -6.01 -4.23
N VAL A 64 -10.62 -6.42 -5.30
CA VAL A 64 -11.75 -5.65 -5.82
C VAL A 64 -12.84 -5.57 -4.77
N GLY A 65 -13.32 -4.36 -4.50
CA GLY A 65 -14.34 -4.11 -3.51
C GLY A 65 -13.82 -3.82 -2.13
N ARG A 66 -12.53 -4.05 -1.87
CA ARG A 66 -11.96 -3.74 -0.57
C ARG A 66 -11.69 -2.26 -0.43
N GLN A 67 -11.73 -1.79 0.80
CA GLN A 67 -11.35 -0.41 1.10
C GLN A 67 -9.95 -0.38 1.66
N VAL A 68 -9.17 0.61 1.22
CA VAL A 68 -7.78 0.77 1.61
C VAL A 68 -7.55 2.21 2.04
N VAL A 69 -6.46 2.42 2.78
CA VAL A 69 -6.07 3.76 3.22
C VAL A 69 -4.98 4.25 2.27
N ILE A 70 -5.15 5.45 1.75
CA ILE A 70 -4.18 6.02 0.82
C ILE A 70 -3.66 7.35 1.33
N VAL A 71 -2.43 7.67 0.94
CA VAL A 71 -1.90 9.03 1.05
C VAL A 71 -2.24 9.71 -0.28
N ALA A 72 -3.20 10.62 -0.22
CA ALA A 72 -3.80 11.15 -1.44
C ALA A 72 -3.04 12.31 -2.05
N ASN A 73 -2.23 13.01 -1.27
CA ASN A 73 -1.57 14.22 -1.75
C ASN A 73 -0.06 14.05 -1.94
N LEU A 74 0.40 12.83 -2.18
CA LEU A 74 1.76 12.64 -2.66
C LEU A 74 1.84 13.06 -4.13
N GLU A 75 2.98 13.58 -4.50
CA GLU A 75 3.23 13.89 -5.90
C GLU A 75 3.14 12.60 -6.72
N PRO A 76 2.51 12.66 -7.90
CA PRO A 76 2.44 11.47 -8.76
C PRO A 76 3.84 10.98 -9.12
N ARG A 77 3.97 9.67 -9.21
CA ARG A 77 5.23 9.04 -9.60
C ARG A 77 5.00 8.16 -10.81
N GLN A 78 5.97 8.15 -11.70
CA GLN A 78 5.94 7.24 -12.82
C GLN A 78 6.72 5.99 -12.46
N LEU A 79 6.05 4.84 -12.50
CA LEU A 79 6.64 3.56 -12.17
C LEU A 79 6.56 2.65 -13.36
N ARG A 80 7.67 2.50 -14.06
CA ARG A 80 7.79 1.63 -15.23
C ARG A 80 6.70 1.92 -16.28
N GLY A 81 6.43 3.20 -16.51
CA GLY A 81 5.48 3.60 -17.54
C GLY A 81 4.06 3.83 -17.07
N GLU A 82 3.76 3.51 -15.81
CA GLU A 82 2.43 3.75 -15.25
C GLU A 82 2.53 4.80 -14.16
N ILE A 83 1.50 5.64 -14.08
CA ILE A 83 1.47 6.72 -13.11
C ILE A 83 0.80 6.22 -11.83
N SER A 84 1.46 6.45 -10.69
CA SER A 84 0.89 6.19 -9.38
C SER A 84 0.55 7.52 -8.72
N GLN A 85 -0.73 7.71 -8.42
CA GLN A 85 -1.24 8.97 -7.86
C GLN A 85 -1.49 8.82 -6.38
N GLY A 86 -0.43 8.57 -5.63
CA GLY A 86 -0.52 8.36 -4.21
C GLY A 86 0.07 7.04 -3.80
N MET A 87 -0.21 6.65 -2.57
CA MET A 87 0.38 5.45 -1.99
C MET A 87 -0.63 4.76 -1.09
N ILE A 88 -0.72 3.45 -1.21
CA ILE A 88 -1.53 2.63 -0.31
C ILE A 88 -0.70 2.33 0.93
N LEU A 89 -1.32 2.44 2.10
CA LEU A 89 -0.64 2.14 3.35
C LEU A 89 -0.81 0.67 3.71
N ALA A 90 0.26 0.08 4.20
CA ALA A 90 0.27 -1.32 4.59
C ALA A 90 1.18 -1.49 5.78
N ALA A 91 0.86 -2.48 6.60
CA ALA A 91 1.72 -2.87 7.71
C ALA A 91 2.69 -3.93 7.23
N SER A 92 3.92 -3.85 7.69
CA SER A 92 4.92 -4.87 7.40
C SER A 92 5.05 -5.77 8.62
N ASP A 93 4.64 -7.01 8.46
CA ASP A 93 4.70 -7.99 9.54
C ASP A 93 5.99 -8.78 9.40
N LEU A 94 6.90 -8.59 10.32
CA LEU A 94 8.22 -9.19 10.26
C LEU A 94 8.26 -10.61 10.84
N ARG A 95 7.15 -11.12 11.34
CA ARG A 95 7.13 -12.45 11.93
C ARG A 95 7.48 -13.53 10.92
N GLY A 96 7.18 -13.29 9.66
CA GLY A 96 7.52 -14.24 8.61
C GLY A 96 8.94 -14.11 8.11
N ALA A 97 9.68 -13.13 8.58
CA ALA A 97 11.02 -12.88 8.10
C ALA A 97 12.03 -13.63 8.97
N PRO A 98 13.17 -14.07 8.41
CA PRO A 98 14.23 -14.64 9.23
C PRO A 98 14.69 -13.62 10.26
N ALA A 99 15.01 -14.12 11.46
CA ALA A 99 15.57 -13.24 12.47
C ALA A 99 16.88 -12.65 11.94
N PRO A 100 17.16 -11.38 12.26
CA PRO A 100 18.39 -10.77 11.76
C PRO A 100 19.64 -11.53 12.14
N ASP A 101 19.63 -12.14 13.31
CA ASP A 101 20.77 -12.94 13.77
C ASP A 101 20.47 -14.42 13.67
N GLY A 102 19.40 -14.81 13.04
CA GLY A 102 19.06 -16.20 12.91
C GLY A 102 19.84 -16.86 11.81
N PRO A 103 19.64 -18.18 11.65
CA PRO A 103 20.32 -18.89 10.59
C PRO A 103 19.88 -18.32 9.26
N ALA A 104 20.82 -17.86 8.54
CA ALA A 104 20.54 -17.36 7.23
C ALA A 104 20.51 -18.51 6.26
N ASP A 105 19.77 -19.51 6.61
CA ASP A 105 19.73 -20.66 5.75
C ASP A 105 18.83 -20.35 4.61
N GLY A 106 19.00 -19.39 3.98
CA GLY A 106 18.35 -18.98 2.80
C GLY A 106 17.11 -19.75 2.41
N ALA A 107 17.00 -20.90 2.92
CA ALA A 107 15.82 -21.68 2.62
C ALA A 107 14.57 -20.92 3.01
N ALA A 108 14.72 -20.08 3.96
CA ALA A 108 13.61 -19.26 4.40
C ALA A 108 13.45 -18.03 3.58
N LYS A 109 14.20 -17.88 2.53
CA LYS A 109 14.13 -16.63 1.77
C LYS A 109 13.16 -16.75 0.64
N PRO A 110 11.96 -16.29 0.80
CA PRO A 110 10.99 -16.33 -0.28
C PRO A 110 11.25 -15.27 -1.32
N GLY A 111 12.39 -14.64 -1.29
CA GLY A 111 12.69 -13.60 -2.24
C GLY A 111 13.30 -12.43 -1.53
N PRO A 112 13.37 -11.28 -2.18
CA PRO A 112 14.02 -10.13 -1.58
C PRO A 112 13.30 -9.60 -0.36
N ASP A 113 12.05 -10.00 -0.16
CA ASP A 113 11.23 -9.45 0.90
C ASP A 113 10.55 -10.58 1.65
N ALA A 114 11.09 -10.92 2.80
CA ALA A 114 10.60 -12.03 3.59
C ALA A 114 9.52 -11.67 4.59
N ARG A 115 9.13 -10.40 4.64
CA ARG A 115 8.06 -9.96 5.55
C ARG A 115 6.70 -10.22 4.91
N ASP A 116 5.67 -10.20 5.73
CA ASP A 116 4.30 -10.13 5.22
C ASP A 116 3.89 -8.68 5.09
N VAL A 117 3.14 -8.38 4.06
CA VAL A 117 2.61 -7.04 3.83
C VAL A 117 1.09 -7.12 3.94
N ILE A 118 0.54 -6.36 4.87
CA ILE A 118 -0.88 -6.43 5.18
C ILE A 118 -1.47 -5.04 5.02
N LEU A 119 -2.45 -4.92 4.14
CA LEU A 119 -3.05 -3.63 3.83
C LEU A 119 -3.86 -3.11 5.02
N LEU A 120 -3.80 -1.80 5.23
CA LEU A 120 -4.66 -1.16 6.23
C LEU A 120 -6.05 -0.99 5.63
N THR A 121 -7.05 -1.21 6.45
CA THR A 121 -8.43 -1.07 6.02
C THR A 121 -9.26 -0.48 7.14
N VAL A 122 -10.55 -0.34 6.91
CA VAL A 122 -11.48 0.19 7.90
C VAL A 122 -12.23 -0.94 8.59
N ASP A 123 -12.64 -0.67 9.81
CA ASP A 123 -13.40 -1.64 10.61
C ASP A 123 -14.75 -1.95 9.97
N ARG A 124 -15.35 -0.96 9.35
CA ARG A 124 -16.59 -1.10 8.62
C ARG A 124 -16.59 -0.15 7.45
N ALA A 125 -17.42 -0.42 6.47
CA ALA A 125 -17.41 0.34 5.23
C ALA A 125 -17.72 1.80 5.47
N VAL A 126 -17.01 2.67 4.77
CA VAL A 126 -17.24 4.10 4.80
C VAL A 126 -17.36 4.61 3.37
N LYS A 127 -17.81 5.84 3.23
CA LYS A 127 -17.92 6.45 1.92
C LYS A 127 -16.52 6.65 1.33
N PRO A 128 -16.32 6.29 0.06
CA PRO A 128 -15.02 6.55 -0.58
C PRO A 128 -14.66 8.03 -0.51
N GLY A 129 -13.39 8.31 -0.23
CA GLY A 129 -12.93 9.67 -0.04
C GLY A 129 -13.01 10.16 1.38
N SER A 130 -13.50 9.34 2.30
CA SER A 130 -13.55 9.72 3.72
C SER A 130 -12.16 10.02 4.23
N LYS A 131 -12.04 11.13 4.96
CA LYS A 131 -10.75 11.56 5.46
C LYS A 131 -10.36 10.77 6.71
N VAL A 132 -9.08 10.44 6.80
CA VAL A 132 -8.49 9.79 7.96
C VAL A 132 -7.67 10.83 8.72
N SER A 133 -7.88 10.91 10.01
CA SER A 133 -7.15 11.88 10.82
C SER A 133 -6.74 11.29 12.15
#